data_10095bedd0527a3605b1ab5375de5329
#
_entry.id   10095bedd0527a3605b1ab5375de5329
#
_cell.length_a   1.000
_cell.length_b   1.000
_cell.length_c   1.000
_cell.angle_alpha   90.00
_cell.angle_beta   90.00
_cell.angle_gamma   90.00
#
_symmetry.space_group_name_H-M   'P 1'
#
loop_
_entity.id
_entity.type
_entity.pdbx_description
1 polymer ?
#
loop_
_entity_poly.entity_id
_entity_poly.type
_entity_poly.pdbx_seq_one_letter_code
_entity_poly.pdbx_strand_id
1 'polypeptide(L)'
;MTVLFIVQFNLGFTIDDNTLLKSADFITTTLHKAVLIVAGDNDSPELLADAISDTDVLVHEATYTQAIADKRKLAPNYFDPMHSTAKQVAEFAQLSQLKNLILTHFSARFQPFDKPSSKTLNMSDIRAEVATSYQGNFWLAQDFDEFEIDNGNVKKRNTQIN
;
A
#
# COMPACT_ATOMS: atom_id res chain seq x y z
N MET A 1 -9.48 -12.47 -2.85
CA MET A 1 -9.41 -10.98 -2.97
C MET A 1 -10.19 -10.59 -4.22
N THR A 2 -11.40 -10.06 -4.07
CA THR A 2 -12.15 -9.53 -5.21
C THR A 2 -11.77 -8.07 -5.33
N VAL A 3 -10.79 -7.77 -6.19
CA VAL A 3 -10.47 -6.39 -6.55
C VAL A 3 -11.43 -6.02 -7.67
N LEU A 4 -12.46 -5.24 -7.36
CA LEU A 4 -13.36 -4.70 -8.35
C LEU A 4 -12.73 -3.43 -8.93
N PHE A 5 -12.06 -3.55 -10.06
CA PHE A 5 -11.67 -2.39 -10.85
C PHE A 5 -12.91 -1.85 -11.56
N ILE A 6 -13.50 -0.77 -11.03
CA ILE A 6 -14.49 -0.02 -11.80
C ILE A 6 -13.71 0.96 -12.67
N VAL A 7 -13.37 0.54 -13.88
CA VAL A 7 -12.87 1.45 -14.90
C VAL A 7 -14.11 2.20 -15.42
N GLN A 8 -14.23 3.46 -15.03
CA GLN A 8 -15.29 4.32 -15.54
C GLN A 8 -14.92 4.75 -16.97
N PHE A 9 -15.36 3.99 -17.95
CA PHE A 9 -15.33 4.45 -19.34
C PHE A 9 -16.45 5.47 -19.54
N ASN A 10 -16.10 6.68 -19.97
CA ASN A 10 -17.06 7.65 -20.53
C ASN A 10 -17.48 7.17 -21.93
N LEU A 11 -18.17 6.07 -22.00
CA LEU A 11 -18.71 5.54 -23.25
C LEU A 11 -20.16 6.04 -23.38
N GLY A 12 -20.38 6.93 -24.34
CA GLY A 12 -21.71 7.17 -24.86
C GLY A 12 -22.10 6.00 -25.79
N PHE A 13 -23.29 5.46 -25.62
CA PHE A 13 -23.87 4.46 -26.49
C PHE A 13 -24.99 5.07 -27.30
N THR A 14 -24.89 5.03 -28.61
CA THR A 14 -25.93 5.55 -29.51
C THR A 14 -26.91 4.45 -29.83
N ILE A 15 -28.19 4.66 -29.51
CA ILE A 15 -29.28 3.70 -29.77
C ILE A 15 -29.83 3.91 -31.19
N ASP A 16 -29.94 5.16 -31.62
CA ASP A 16 -30.42 5.59 -32.94
C ASP A 16 -29.75 6.92 -33.33
N ASP A 17 -30.07 7.43 -34.51
CA ASP A 17 -29.41 8.62 -35.09
C ASP A 17 -29.57 9.90 -34.23
N ASN A 18 -30.44 9.90 -33.22
CA ASN A 18 -30.69 11.07 -32.37
C ASN A 18 -30.57 10.83 -30.86
N THR A 19 -30.39 9.61 -30.42
CA THR A 19 -30.39 9.28 -28.99
C THR A 19 -29.01 8.79 -28.55
N LEU A 20 -28.26 9.67 -27.89
CA LEU A 20 -26.99 9.35 -27.22
C LEU A 20 -27.24 9.11 -25.72
N LEU A 21 -27.14 7.87 -25.29
CA LEU A 21 -27.16 7.53 -23.87
C LEU A 21 -25.76 7.78 -23.27
N LYS A 22 -25.67 8.64 -22.27
CA LYS A 22 -24.46 8.87 -21.53
C LYS A 22 -24.48 8.01 -20.27
N SER A 23 -23.35 7.47 -19.88
CA SER A 23 -23.24 6.69 -18.62
C SER A 23 -23.74 7.48 -17.41
N ALA A 24 -23.57 8.80 -17.39
CA ALA A 24 -24.05 9.69 -16.34
C ALA A 24 -25.59 9.68 -16.19
N ASP A 25 -26.36 9.38 -17.25
CA ASP A 25 -27.83 9.38 -17.22
C ASP A 25 -28.38 8.16 -16.46
N PHE A 26 -27.56 7.13 -16.25
CA PHE A 26 -27.94 5.88 -15.60
C PHE A 26 -27.30 5.70 -14.20
N ILE A 27 -26.41 6.61 -13.78
CA ILE A 27 -25.80 6.57 -12.47
C ILE A 27 -26.74 7.26 -11.48
N THR A 28 -27.48 6.47 -10.72
CA THR A 28 -28.43 6.98 -9.71
C THR A 28 -27.81 7.16 -8.33
N THR A 29 -26.58 6.71 -8.13
CA THR A 29 -25.84 6.84 -6.88
C THR A 29 -24.42 7.35 -7.16
N THR A 30 -23.93 8.26 -6.34
CA THR A 30 -22.52 8.62 -6.29
C THR A 30 -21.76 7.43 -5.72
N LEU A 31 -21.16 6.63 -6.59
CA LEU A 31 -20.17 5.66 -6.14
C LEU A 31 -18.96 6.46 -5.67
N HIS A 32 -18.63 6.36 -4.41
CA HIS A 32 -17.37 6.89 -3.90
C HIS A 32 -16.24 6.10 -4.55
N LYS A 33 -15.45 6.79 -5.35
CA LYS A 33 -14.30 6.19 -6.03
C LYS A 33 -13.17 6.05 -5.02
N ALA A 34 -12.82 4.82 -4.68
CA ALA A 34 -11.59 4.56 -3.94
C ALA A 34 -10.40 4.49 -4.92
N VAL A 35 -9.32 5.21 -4.62
CA VAL A 35 -8.08 5.18 -5.39
C VAL A 35 -7.05 4.38 -4.60
N LEU A 36 -6.64 3.25 -5.18
CA LEU A 36 -5.66 2.34 -4.62
C LEU A 36 -4.45 2.25 -5.54
N ILE A 37 -3.27 2.47 -4.99
CA ILE A 37 -2.00 2.20 -5.67
C ILE A 37 -1.40 0.93 -5.09
N VAL A 38 -1.04 -0.03 -5.94
CA VAL A 38 -0.25 -1.22 -5.59
C VAL A 38 1.08 -1.12 -6.32
N ALA A 39 2.13 -0.76 -5.60
CA ALA A 39 3.43 -0.45 -6.18
C ALA A 39 4.25 -1.69 -6.59
N GLY A 40 3.94 -2.86 -5.98
CA GLY A 40 4.79 -4.04 -6.18
C GLY A 40 6.18 -3.86 -5.58
N ASP A 41 7.18 -4.54 -6.15
CA ASP A 41 8.59 -4.37 -5.79
C ASP A 41 9.08 -3.03 -6.36
N ASN A 42 9.49 -2.12 -5.49
CA ASN A 42 9.86 -0.76 -5.84
C ASN A 42 10.86 -0.21 -4.82
N ASP A 43 12.05 0.10 -5.25
CA ASP A 43 13.13 0.66 -4.42
C ASP A 43 13.12 2.19 -4.32
N SER A 44 12.23 2.83 -5.06
CA SER A 44 12.17 4.29 -5.24
C SER A 44 10.74 4.79 -5.11
N PRO A 45 10.16 4.80 -3.88
CA PRO A 45 8.77 5.19 -3.65
C PRO A 45 8.44 6.60 -4.14
N GLU A 46 9.43 7.51 -4.22
CA GLU A 46 9.31 8.87 -4.75
C GLU A 46 8.86 8.92 -6.22
N LEU A 47 9.05 7.86 -6.99
CA LEU A 47 8.55 7.76 -8.37
C LEU A 47 7.02 7.74 -8.44
N LEU A 48 6.35 7.51 -7.31
CA LEU A 48 4.89 7.55 -7.22
C LEU A 48 4.35 8.96 -6.92
N ALA A 49 5.21 9.98 -6.78
CA ALA A 49 4.83 11.32 -6.33
C ALA A 49 3.69 11.95 -7.15
N ASP A 50 3.70 11.78 -8.47
CA ASP A 50 2.66 12.32 -9.35
C ASP A 50 1.32 11.59 -9.23
N ALA A 51 1.34 10.32 -8.84
CA ALA A 51 0.14 9.47 -8.76
C ALA A 51 -0.51 9.48 -7.37
N ILE A 52 0.22 9.92 -6.33
CA ILE A 52 -0.18 9.74 -4.93
C ILE A 52 -1.21 10.76 -4.44
N SER A 53 -1.38 11.92 -5.12
CA SER A 53 -2.14 13.07 -4.62
C SER A 53 -3.59 12.76 -4.27
N ASP A 54 -4.25 11.90 -5.04
CA ASP A 54 -5.66 11.53 -4.86
C ASP A 54 -5.83 10.09 -4.34
N THR A 55 -4.76 9.52 -3.80
CA THR A 55 -4.73 8.11 -3.39
C THR A 55 -5.28 7.94 -1.98
N ASP A 56 -6.27 7.05 -1.85
CA ASP A 56 -6.81 6.67 -0.55
C ASP A 56 -5.90 5.69 0.19
N VAL A 57 -5.25 4.79 -0.56
CA VAL A 57 -4.40 3.73 0.01
C VAL A 57 -3.22 3.43 -0.90
N LEU A 58 -2.04 3.40 -0.33
CA LEU A 58 -0.85 2.85 -0.96
C LEU A 58 -0.53 1.47 -0.37
N VAL A 59 -0.41 0.47 -1.23
CA VAL A 59 0.18 -0.83 -0.90
C VAL A 59 1.59 -0.86 -1.46
N HIS A 60 2.58 -1.01 -0.59
CA HIS A 60 3.99 -0.94 -0.97
C HIS A 60 4.81 -2.02 -0.26
N GLU A 61 5.89 -2.45 -0.87
CA GLU A 61 6.85 -3.28 -0.18
C GLU A 61 7.56 -2.51 0.95
N ALA A 62 8.05 -3.24 1.94
CA ALA A 62 8.95 -2.76 2.98
C ALA A 62 9.89 -3.91 3.40
N THR A 63 10.74 -4.30 2.47
CA THR A 63 11.50 -5.55 2.60
C THR A 63 12.46 -5.54 3.78
N TYR A 64 13.03 -4.37 4.13
CA TYR A 64 14.01 -4.25 5.20
C TYR A 64 13.71 -3.06 6.12
N THR A 65 14.26 -3.12 7.35
CA THR A 65 14.53 -1.89 8.09
C THR A 65 15.79 -1.21 7.54
N GLN A 66 15.92 0.09 7.75
CA GLN A 66 17.10 0.86 7.34
C GLN A 66 18.39 0.27 7.92
N ALA A 67 18.36 -0.11 9.19
CA ALA A 67 19.52 -0.72 9.85
C ALA A 67 19.98 -2.02 9.19
N ILE A 68 19.05 -2.84 8.70
CA ILE A 68 19.39 -4.07 7.97
C ILE A 68 19.93 -3.73 6.58
N ALA A 69 19.34 -2.78 5.87
CA ALA A 69 19.83 -2.34 4.57
C ALA A 69 21.26 -1.80 4.68
N ASP A 70 21.54 -0.93 5.64
CA ASP A 70 22.87 -0.35 5.86
C ASP A 70 23.91 -1.41 6.21
N LYS A 71 23.56 -2.36 7.09
CA LYS A 71 24.44 -3.47 7.42
C LYS A 71 24.78 -4.34 6.20
N ARG A 72 23.82 -4.55 5.31
CA ARG A 72 24.03 -5.33 4.09
C ARG A 72 24.99 -4.63 3.13
N LYS A 73 24.92 -3.30 3.00
CA LYS A 73 25.84 -2.50 2.16
C LYS A 73 27.29 -2.65 2.55
N LEU A 74 27.58 -3.02 3.80
CA LEU A 74 28.95 -3.25 4.29
C LEU A 74 29.48 -4.65 3.96
N ALA A 75 28.67 -5.55 3.44
CA ALA A 75 29.10 -6.91 3.14
C ALA A 75 30.00 -6.95 1.90
N PRO A 76 31.07 -7.76 1.91
CA PRO A 76 31.83 -8.06 0.71
C PRO A 76 30.90 -8.62 -0.37
N ASN A 77 31.04 -8.18 -1.60
CA ASN A 77 30.19 -8.57 -2.73
C ASN A 77 28.70 -8.20 -2.55
N TYR A 78 28.45 -7.05 -1.90
CA TYR A 78 27.09 -6.53 -1.81
C TYR A 78 26.50 -6.35 -3.21
N PHE A 79 25.31 -6.87 -3.37
CA PHE A 79 24.45 -6.61 -4.51
C PHE A 79 23.18 -5.89 -4.01
N ASP A 80 22.84 -4.78 -4.65
CA ASP A 80 21.62 -4.05 -4.31
C ASP A 80 20.41 -4.85 -4.79
N PRO A 81 19.54 -5.30 -3.89
CA PRO A 81 18.36 -6.07 -4.27
C PRO A 81 17.24 -5.21 -4.87
N MET A 82 17.44 -3.88 -4.97
CA MET A 82 16.45 -2.93 -5.49
C MET A 82 15.10 -3.01 -4.74
N HIS A 83 15.18 -2.97 -3.41
CA HIS A 83 14.01 -3.00 -2.52
C HIS A 83 14.02 -1.84 -1.53
N SER A 84 12.83 -1.35 -1.19
CA SER A 84 12.64 -0.28 -0.22
C SER A 84 12.83 -0.75 1.23
N THR A 85 13.28 0.19 2.06
CA THR A 85 13.20 0.05 3.52
C THR A 85 11.86 0.58 4.04
N ALA A 86 11.45 0.07 5.21
CA ALA A 86 10.26 0.57 5.90
C ALA A 86 10.35 2.09 6.17
N LYS A 87 11.55 2.58 6.47
CA LYS A 87 11.82 4.00 6.66
C LYS A 87 11.57 4.82 5.39
N GLN A 88 12.13 4.41 4.24
CA GLN A 88 11.95 5.13 2.97
C GLN A 88 10.47 5.27 2.60
N VAL A 89 9.71 4.17 2.71
CA VAL A 89 8.29 4.18 2.38
C VAL A 89 7.49 5.03 3.37
N ALA A 90 7.81 4.95 4.67
CA ALA A 90 7.17 5.74 5.71
C ALA A 90 7.43 7.25 5.53
N GLU A 91 8.67 7.64 5.23
CA GLU A 91 9.03 9.04 4.95
C GLU A 91 8.31 9.57 3.71
N PHE A 92 8.28 8.79 2.63
CA PHE A 92 7.53 9.14 1.43
C PHE A 92 6.03 9.31 1.71
N ALA A 93 5.41 8.36 2.42
CA ALA A 93 3.99 8.43 2.79
C ALA A 93 3.69 9.67 3.66
N GLN A 94 4.59 10.03 4.58
CA GLN A 94 4.47 11.22 5.42
C GLN A 94 4.57 12.51 4.59
N LEU A 95 5.56 12.60 3.72
CA LEU A 95 5.76 13.77 2.85
C LEU A 95 4.60 13.97 1.87
N SER A 96 4.03 12.88 1.37
CA SER A 96 2.88 12.88 0.47
C SER A 96 1.54 13.09 1.20
N GLN A 97 1.55 13.24 2.53
CA GLN A 97 0.35 13.37 3.35
C GLN A 97 -0.67 12.23 3.14
N LEU A 98 -0.17 11.06 2.78
CA LEU A 98 -0.98 9.88 2.57
C LEU A 98 -1.70 9.50 3.88
N LYS A 99 -2.97 9.09 3.78
CA LYS A 99 -3.76 8.73 4.97
C LYS A 99 -3.56 7.28 5.40
N ASN A 100 -3.43 6.38 4.41
CA ASN A 100 -3.42 4.94 4.68
C ASN A 100 -2.31 4.23 3.89
N LEU A 101 -1.49 3.48 4.61
CA LEU A 101 -0.35 2.73 4.08
C LEU A 101 -0.47 1.26 4.47
N ILE A 102 -0.43 0.37 3.50
CA ILE A 102 -0.35 -1.07 3.72
C ILE A 102 1.02 -1.55 3.27
N LEU A 103 1.78 -2.09 4.18
CA LEU A 103 3.11 -2.61 3.91
C LEU A 103 3.09 -4.13 3.76
N THR A 104 3.88 -4.63 2.82
CA THR A 104 3.96 -6.04 2.46
C THR A 104 5.38 -6.42 2.05
N HIS A 105 5.59 -7.64 1.53
CA HIS A 105 6.87 -8.14 0.98
C HIS A 105 8.03 -8.05 1.97
N PHE A 106 7.81 -8.46 3.21
CA PHE A 106 8.84 -8.45 4.26
C PHE A 106 9.87 -9.56 4.04
N SER A 107 11.13 -9.24 4.26
CA SER A 107 12.20 -10.24 4.19
C SER A 107 11.97 -11.39 5.19
N ALA A 108 12.22 -12.63 4.78
CA ALA A 108 12.18 -13.81 5.65
C ALA A 108 13.14 -13.75 6.86
N ARG A 109 13.95 -12.70 6.98
CA ARG A 109 14.75 -12.43 8.19
C ARG A 109 13.90 -11.99 9.38
N PHE A 110 12.74 -11.39 9.11
CA PHE A 110 11.81 -10.95 10.15
C PHE A 110 10.85 -12.10 10.46
N GLN A 111 10.82 -12.51 11.71
CA GLN A 111 9.84 -13.48 12.18
C GLN A 111 8.43 -12.87 12.15
N PRO A 112 7.37 -13.65 11.86
CA PRO A 112 6.03 -13.12 11.63
C PRO A 112 5.31 -12.63 12.91
N PHE A 113 5.87 -12.86 14.08
CA PHE A 113 5.30 -12.36 15.32
C PHE A 113 5.68 -10.88 15.57
N ASP A 114 4.88 -10.18 16.36
CA ASP A 114 5.10 -8.78 16.76
C ASP A 114 5.43 -8.73 18.26
N LYS A 115 6.72 -8.71 18.59
CA LYS A 115 7.20 -8.74 19.99
C LYS A 115 8.43 -7.84 20.17
N PRO A 116 8.25 -6.58 20.61
CA PRO A 116 9.34 -5.62 20.76
C PRO A 116 10.48 -6.06 21.68
N SER A 117 10.19 -6.90 22.68
CA SER A 117 11.20 -7.40 23.63
C SER A 117 12.03 -8.58 23.12
N SER A 118 11.77 -9.04 21.89
CA SER A 118 12.54 -10.16 21.30
C SER A 118 13.94 -9.72 20.90
N LYS A 119 14.90 -10.63 21.05
CA LYS A 119 16.26 -10.47 20.51
C LYS A 119 16.33 -10.88 19.03
N THR A 120 15.30 -11.52 18.50
CA THR A 120 15.22 -11.96 17.12
C THR A 120 14.43 -10.91 16.32
N LEU A 121 14.95 -10.55 15.16
CA LEU A 121 14.25 -9.66 14.23
C LEU A 121 12.83 -10.17 13.96
N ASN A 122 11.87 -9.29 14.07
CA ASN A 122 10.45 -9.64 13.91
C ASN A 122 9.65 -8.42 13.44
N MET A 123 8.36 -8.56 13.26
CA MET A 123 7.50 -7.51 12.71
C MET A 123 7.43 -6.24 13.57
N SER A 124 7.77 -6.32 14.87
CA SER A 124 7.86 -5.11 15.71
C SER A 124 8.98 -4.17 15.29
N ASP A 125 10.06 -4.68 14.69
CA ASP A 125 11.16 -3.84 14.21
C ASP A 125 10.70 -3.00 13.00
N ILE A 126 9.98 -3.61 12.06
CA ILE A 126 9.36 -2.90 10.92
C ILE A 126 8.35 -1.87 11.45
N ARG A 127 7.46 -2.26 12.36
CA ARG A 127 6.45 -1.39 12.94
C ARG A 127 7.05 -0.18 13.63
N ALA A 128 8.08 -0.37 14.43
CA ALA A 128 8.76 0.70 15.15
C ALA A 128 9.38 1.71 14.19
N GLU A 129 10.03 1.23 13.12
CA GLU A 129 10.65 2.11 12.12
C GLU A 129 9.59 2.95 11.38
N VAL A 130 8.49 2.34 10.93
CA VAL A 130 7.38 3.07 10.29
C VAL A 130 6.80 4.13 11.22
N ALA A 131 6.49 3.76 12.48
CA ALA A 131 5.89 4.67 13.46
C ALA A 131 6.79 5.87 13.82
N THR A 132 8.09 5.78 13.57
CA THR A 132 9.02 6.89 13.79
C THR A 132 8.88 7.98 12.73
N SER A 133 8.52 7.60 11.49
CA SER A 133 8.55 8.50 10.33
C SER A 133 7.16 8.81 9.75
N TYR A 134 6.12 8.06 10.11
CA TYR A 134 4.78 8.21 9.54
C TYR A 134 3.70 8.24 10.63
N GLN A 135 2.81 9.24 10.54
CA GLN A 135 1.74 9.49 11.52
C GLN A 135 0.34 9.10 11.01
N GLY A 136 0.22 8.67 9.78
CA GLY A 136 -1.04 8.17 9.24
C GLY A 136 -1.36 6.74 9.68
N ASN A 137 -2.44 6.19 9.14
CA ASN A 137 -2.80 4.81 9.42
C ASN A 137 -1.90 3.85 8.65
N PHE A 138 -1.36 2.85 9.31
CA PHE A 138 -0.61 1.82 8.59
C PHE A 138 -0.84 0.41 9.11
N TRP A 139 -0.68 -0.55 8.22
CA TRP A 139 -0.82 -1.98 8.49
C TRP A 139 0.37 -2.73 7.93
N LEU A 140 0.83 -3.71 8.67
CA LEU A 140 1.76 -4.72 8.18
C LEU A 140 0.92 -5.92 7.74
N ALA A 141 0.83 -6.13 6.43
CA ALA A 141 -0.01 -7.16 5.86
C ALA A 141 0.56 -8.55 6.11
N GLN A 142 -0.32 -9.50 6.33
CA GLN A 142 -0.04 -10.93 6.38
C GLN A 142 -0.78 -11.63 5.25
N ASP A 143 -0.36 -12.84 4.93
CA ASP A 143 -1.07 -13.66 3.95
C ASP A 143 -2.54 -13.80 4.33
N PHE A 144 -3.41 -13.64 3.35
CA PHE A 144 -4.88 -13.68 3.47
C PHE A 144 -5.52 -12.53 4.26
N ASP A 145 -4.78 -11.48 4.61
CA ASP A 145 -5.41 -10.27 5.15
C ASP A 145 -6.35 -9.65 4.13
N GLU A 146 -7.54 -9.27 4.59
CA GLU A 146 -8.53 -8.54 3.82
C GLU A 146 -8.67 -7.11 4.32
N PHE A 147 -8.68 -6.16 3.40
CA PHE A 147 -8.88 -4.74 3.70
C PHE A 147 -10.12 -4.23 2.98
N GLU A 148 -11.00 -3.60 3.74
CA GLU A 148 -12.17 -2.88 3.22
C GLU A 148 -11.83 -1.40 3.14
N ILE A 149 -12.10 -0.81 1.96
CA ILE A 149 -11.88 0.62 1.72
C ILE A 149 -13.25 1.24 1.46
N ASP A 150 -13.63 2.20 2.29
CA ASP A 150 -14.88 2.94 2.17
C ASP A 150 -14.64 4.43 2.44
N ASN A 151 -14.90 5.27 1.45
CA ASN A 151 -14.74 6.73 1.54
C ASN A 151 -13.38 7.17 2.11
N GLY A 152 -12.30 6.55 1.63
CA GLY A 152 -10.94 6.83 2.10
C GLY A 152 -10.61 6.28 3.49
N ASN A 153 -11.55 5.57 4.13
CA ASN A 153 -11.30 4.84 5.37
C ASN A 153 -10.91 3.40 5.05
N VAL A 154 -9.88 2.93 5.71
CA VAL A 154 -9.40 1.55 5.56
C VAL A 154 -9.62 0.79 6.85
N LYS A 155 -10.19 -0.40 6.73
CA LYS A 155 -10.42 -1.32 7.83
C LYS A 155 -9.91 -2.70 7.47
N LYS A 156 -9.02 -3.23 8.29
CA LYS A 156 -8.62 -4.64 8.19
C LYS A 156 -9.78 -5.51 8.71
N ARG A 157 -10.22 -6.47 7.89
CA ARG A 157 -11.18 -7.50 8.32
C ARG A 157 -10.46 -8.59 9.08
N ASN A 158 -11.06 -9.03 10.19
CA ASN A 158 -10.58 -10.22 10.89
C ASN A 158 -11.07 -11.45 10.11
N THR A 159 -10.25 -11.98 9.24
CA THR A 159 -10.54 -13.26 8.57
C THR A 159 -10.28 -14.37 9.57
N GLN A 160 -11.34 -14.97 10.11
CA GLN A 160 -11.20 -16.25 10.81
C GLN A 160 -10.96 -17.32 9.73
N ILE A 161 -9.74 -17.78 9.64
CA ILE A 161 -9.43 -19.00 8.86
C ILE A 161 -9.98 -20.18 9.68
N ASN A 162 -11.10 -20.74 9.22
CA ASN A 162 -11.66 -21.99 9.76
C ASN A 162 -10.82 -23.17 9.28
#